data_77cc24982dfc21d49d4c042d87124645
#
_entry.id   77cc24982dfc21d49d4c042d87124645
#
_cell.length_a   1.000
_cell.length_b   1.000
_cell.length_c   1.000
_cell.angle_alpha   90.00
_cell.angle_beta   90.00
_cell.angle_gamma   90.00
#
_symmetry.space_group_name_H-M   'P 1'
#
loop_
_entity.id
_entity.type
_entity.pdbx_description
1 polymer ?
#
loop_
_entity_poly.entity_id
_entity_poly.type
_entity_poly.pdbx_seq_one_letter_code
_entity_poly.pdbx_strand_id
1 'polypeptide(L)'
;MKRIRPKTNQALLGGLTVVLLCAVIVVSPACGRRAPALKHVIFFIGDGMSAQTEVAASRYLYGRDDGLAWQKFPGQAYVATWDVNVYNGNARRARRPPYSRSSFTALLGYDVRTYGSKPRVGGDDVVAIPFGPATDSASAATALATGFKTDSGNISWLPGDPPAGELTTITEEYRTKTGAGIGVVSTVPFNHATPAAFVSHNPSRNAYYSGLKGYKGLGLADEIILRVKPDVVIGGGHPLLDNPDFNPRQGYISKSLYLGLKASPDYLLVERTPGADGGRAIVEGAAAALRAGKKLFGLFGGKGGNFDIAQAEDSPGRPRVTSGSEENPSLGEATVAALDYLGANPGGFFLVVEQGDIDWANHDNDYRGMVACIAELVGAVRAATAFVDRPGDTVDWTNTVLLVTADHATGGLVLGGAKRLGLGDLPRQDPRVAYPEAPPATGSDRGLSPNGAALTTPVYASPNVYPDEDIIFGTAGHTNELVDLAVTGAATRYFMKYRGTWYPGLVLDNTQINSALREALGLGALGRRAARGT
;
A
#
# COMPACT_ATOMS: atom_id res chain seq x y z
N MET A 1 88.74 -18.86 30.17
CA MET A 1 89.49 -19.52 31.28
C MET A 1 88.54 -20.19 32.23
N LYS A 2 88.84 -21.45 32.50
CA LYS A 2 88.36 -22.36 33.53
C LYS A 2 86.92 -22.85 33.49
N ARG A 3 86.81 -24.08 33.00
CA ARG A 3 85.90 -25.18 33.34
C ARG A 3 85.80 -25.39 34.84
N ILE A 4 84.62 -25.90 35.30
CA ILE A 4 84.51 -27.08 36.19
C ILE A 4 83.08 -27.64 36.14
N ARG A 5 82.98 -28.91 35.80
CA ARG A 5 81.87 -29.88 36.09
C ARG A 5 82.29 -30.66 37.34
N PRO A 6 81.57 -31.62 37.85
CA PRO A 6 80.12 -31.90 38.07
C PRO A 6 79.86 -32.30 39.53
N LYS A 7 78.62 -32.62 39.93
CA LYS A 7 78.31 -33.77 40.78
C LYS A 7 76.85 -34.18 40.76
N THR A 8 76.62 -35.42 40.39
CA THR A 8 75.49 -36.24 40.52
C THR A 8 75.06 -36.43 41.99
N ASN A 9 73.71 -36.50 42.23
CA ASN A 9 73.13 -37.44 43.19
C ASN A 9 71.69 -37.81 42.81
N GLN A 10 71.50 -39.13 42.69
CA GLN A 10 70.25 -39.84 42.59
C GLN A 10 69.50 -39.79 43.93
N ALA A 11 68.20 -39.70 43.91
CA ALA A 11 67.33 -40.56 44.68
C ALA A 11 65.80 -40.26 44.48
N LEU A 12 65.15 -41.27 44.19
CA LEU A 12 63.87 -41.82 44.60
C LEU A 12 62.54 -41.39 43.89
N LEU A 13 61.97 -42.43 43.31
CA LEU A 13 60.63 -42.61 42.82
C LEU A 13 59.57 -42.14 43.81
N GLY A 14 58.56 -41.46 43.27
CA GLY A 14 57.24 -41.27 43.86
C GLY A 14 56.27 -41.02 42.72
N GLY A 15 55.64 -42.11 42.27
CA GLY A 15 54.64 -42.04 41.19
C GLY A 15 53.41 -41.29 41.65
N LEU A 16 53.05 -40.24 40.93
CA LEU A 16 51.75 -39.60 41.02
C LEU A 16 51.07 -39.74 39.65
N THR A 17 50.17 -40.66 39.56
CA THR A 17 49.31 -40.88 38.39
C THR A 17 48.29 -39.74 38.33
N VAL A 18 48.52 -38.74 37.47
CA VAL A 18 47.52 -37.70 37.16
C VAL A 18 46.53 -38.31 36.17
N VAL A 19 45.33 -38.64 36.63
CA VAL A 19 44.21 -38.98 35.78
C VAL A 19 43.69 -37.68 35.18
N LEU A 20 44.00 -37.45 33.90
CA LEU A 20 43.40 -36.38 33.12
C LEU A 20 41.94 -36.78 32.79
N LEU A 21 40.98 -36.26 33.56
CA LEU A 21 39.56 -36.33 33.20
C LEU A 21 39.31 -35.37 32.01
N CYS A 22 39.34 -35.88 30.78
CA CYS A 22 38.81 -35.16 29.63
C CYS A 22 37.28 -35.06 29.78
N ALA A 23 36.81 -33.92 30.28
CA ALA A 23 35.40 -33.56 30.18
C ALA A 23 35.11 -33.35 28.70
N VAL A 24 34.52 -34.34 28.06
CA VAL A 24 33.88 -34.19 26.75
C VAL A 24 32.67 -33.27 26.95
N ILE A 25 32.81 -31.98 26.68
CA ILE A 25 31.69 -31.09 26.55
C ILE A 25 30.94 -31.55 25.28
N VAL A 26 29.93 -32.37 25.45
CA VAL A 26 28.91 -32.62 24.40
C VAL A 26 28.20 -31.28 24.23
N VAL A 27 28.67 -30.47 23.27
CA VAL A 27 27.90 -29.35 22.76
C VAL A 27 26.72 -29.99 22.03
N SER A 28 25.61 -30.16 22.74
CA SER A 28 24.33 -30.47 22.11
C SER A 28 24.11 -29.39 21.05
N PRO A 29 23.86 -29.74 19.77
CA PRO A 29 23.46 -28.76 18.80
C PRO A 29 22.24 -28.07 19.40
N ALA A 30 22.35 -26.77 19.70
CA ALA A 30 21.20 -25.97 20.05
C ALA A 30 20.17 -26.24 18.95
N CYS A 31 19.09 -26.91 19.35
CA CYS A 31 17.94 -27.12 18.49
C CYS A 31 17.57 -25.71 18.02
N GLY A 32 18.00 -25.34 16.82
CA GLY A 32 17.75 -24.03 16.26
C GLY A 32 16.25 -23.85 16.29
N ARG A 33 15.74 -23.05 17.21
CA ARG A 33 14.36 -22.62 17.17
C ARG A 33 14.17 -22.02 15.79
N ARG A 34 13.49 -22.75 14.92
CA ARG A 34 13.08 -22.25 13.62
C ARG A 34 12.40 -20.93 13.93
N ALA A 35 12.93 -19.82 13.38
CA ALA A 35 12.31 -18.52 13.57
C ALA A 35 10.81 -18.70 13.31
N PRO A 36 9.94 -18.15 14.15
CA PRO A 36 8.50 -18.30 13.96
C PRO A 36 8.17 -17.88 12.53
N ALA A 37 7.40 -18.68 11.82
CA ALA A 37 7.00 -18.39 10.46
C ALA A 37 6.14 -17.12 10.49
N LEU A 38 6.35 -16.20 9.56
CA LEU A 38 5.48 -15.04 9.38
C LEU A 38 4.03 -15.51 9.26
N LYS A 39 3.14 -14.92 10.07
CA LYS A 39 1.72 -15.25 10.11
C LYS A 39 0.81 -14.06 9.81
N HIS A 40 1.28 -12.84 10.07
CA HIS A 40 0.46 -11.65 9.98
C HIS A 40 1.13 -10.62 9.08
N VAL A 41 0.38 -10.13 8.13
CA VAL A 41 0.80 -9.06 7.23
C VAL A 41 -0.15 -7.88 7.42
N ILE A 42 0.42 -6.71 7.70
CA ILE A 42 -0.30 -5.44 7.75
C ILE A 42 0.35 -4.55 6.69
N PHE A 43 -0.38 -4.29 5.61
CA PHE A 43 0.13 -3.62 4.43
C PHE A 43 -0.58 -2.28 4.23
N PHE A 44 0.10 -1.19 4.56
CA PHE A 44 -0.40 0.17 4.33
C PHE A 44 0.02 0.69 2.96
N ILE A 45 -0.92 1.31 2.26
CA ILE A 45 -0.72 1.96 0.97
C ILE A 45 -1.29 3.38 1.06
N GLY A 46 -0.42 4.39 0.88
CA GLY A 46 -0.84 5.76 0.64
C GLY A 46 -0.94 5.98 -0.86
N ASP A 47 -2.14 5.97 -1.43
CA ASP A 47 -2.33 6.16 -2.86
C ASP A 47 -1.80 7.54 -3.28
N GLY A 48 -0.97 7.59 -4.31
CA GLY A 48 -0.38 8.83 -4.81
C GLY A 48 0.65 9.51 -3.89
N MET A 49 1.09 8.85 -2.79
CA MET A 49 1.98 9.41 -1.79
C MET A 49 3.43 9.42 -2.26
N SER A 50 3.98 10.61 -2.53
CA SER A 50 5.40 10.79 -2.85
C SER A 50 6.24 11.07 -1.60
N ALA A 51 7.58 10.94 -1.71
CA ALA A 51 8.48 11.33 -0.65
C ALA A 51 8.33 12.80 -0.22
N GLN A 52 7.99 13.70 -1.17
CA GLN A 52 7.78 15.11 -0.85
C GLN A 52 6.47 15.34 -0.07
N THR A 53 5.43 14.59 -0.36
CA THR A 53 4.17 14.66 0.41
C THR A 53 4.35 14.12 1.83
N GLU A 54 5.17 13.08 2.01
CA GLU A 54 5.56 12.60 3.35
C GLU A 54 6.31 13.67 4.14
N VAL A 55 7.29 14.35 3.52
CA VAL A 55 8.02 15.46 4.14
C VAL A 55 7.09 16.60 4.48
N ALA A 56 6.17 16.97 3.58
CA ALA A 56 5.19 18.02 3.81
C ALA A 56 4.33 17.75 5.06
N ALA A 57 3.75 16.56 5.13
CA ALA A 57 2.96 16.12 6.29
C ALA A 57 3.81 16.02 7.57
N SER A 58 5.06 15.55 7.47
CA SER A 58 5.97 15.48 8.59
C SER A 58 6.30 16.87 9.15
N ARG A 59 6.56 17.85 8.29
CA ARG A 59 6.77 19.25 8.72
C ARG A 59 5.54 19.82 9.41
N TYR A 60 4.37 19.63 8.82
CA TYR A 60 3.12 20.10 9.41
C TYR A 60 2.86 19.48 10.77
N LEU A 61 2.97 18.16 10.90
CA LEU A 61 2.62 17.42 12.11
C LEU A 61 3.69 17.50 13.21
N TYR A 62 4.98 17.60 12.84
CA TYR A 62 6.11 17.43 13.77
C TYR A 62 7.18 18.50 13.68
N GLY A 63 7.08 19.45 12.78
CA GLY A 63 8.07 20.52 12.57
C GLY A 63 9.41 20.05 11.98
N ARG A 64 9.50 18.82 11.47
CA ARG A 64 10.73 18.22 10.94
C ARG A 64 10.43 17.29 9.77
N ASP A 65 11.42 16.96 8.97
CA ASP A 65 11.27 16.22 7.72
C ASP A 65 11.07 14.71 7.91
N ASP A 66 11.47 14.17 9.06
CA ASP A 66 11.52 12.73 9.37
C ASP A 66 10.67 12.34 10.59
N GLY A 67 9.52 12.98 10.79
CA GLY A 67 8.66 12.80 11.96
C GLY A 67 7.66 11.66 11.87
N LEU A 68 7.35 11.17 10.67
CA LEU A 68 6.36 10.11 10.48
C LEU A 68 6.87 8.78 11.07
N ALA A 69 5.96 8.01 11.66
CA ALA A 69 6.33 6.80 12.42
C ALA A 69 7.13 5.80 11.56
N TRP A 70 6.71 5.59 10.32
CA TRP A 70 7.33 4.61 9.42
C TRP A 70 8.69 5.05 8.86
N GLN A 71 8.99 6.35 8.84
CA GLN A 71 10.32 6.85 8.42
C GLN A 71 11.46 6.36 9.33
N LYS A 72 11.13 5.78 10.49
CA LYS A 72 12.08 5.20 11.44
C LYS A 72 12.09 3.68 11.47
N PHE A 73 11.31 3.04 10.61
CA PHE A 73 11.33 1.58 10.51
C PHE A 73 12.71 1.09 10.04
N PRO A 74 13.18 -0.09 10.51
CA PRO A 74 14.53 -0.56 10.21
C PRO A 74 14.76 -0.91 8.74
N GLY A 75 13.70 -1.23 8.00
CA GLY A 75 13.75 -1.50 6.57
C GLY A 75 13.31 -0.29 5.77
N GLN A 76 14.22 0.33 5.01
CA GLN A 76 13.96 1.48 4.16
C GLN A 76 14.43 1.20 2.74
N ALA A 77 13.61 1.54 1.75
CA ALA A 77 13.93 1.42 0.34
C ALA A 77 13.09 2.40 -0.48
N TYR A 78 13.42 2.52 -1.76
CA TYR A 78 12.61 3.21 -2.77
C TYR A 78 12.00 2.20 -3.73
N VAL A 79 10.83 2.51 -4.29
CA VAL A 79 10.06 1.62 -5.15
C VAL A 79 9.81 2.25 -6.51
N ALA A 80 10.14 1.50 -7.56
CA ALA A 80 9.75 1.83 -8.92
C ALA A 80 8.39 1.20 -9.25
N THR A 81 7.45 1.99 -9.80
CA THR A 81 6.02 1.64 -9.85
C THR A 81 5.44 1.59 -11.28
N TRP A 82 6.25 1.51 -12.32
CA TRP A 82 5.82 1.48 -13.72
C TRP A 82 4.90 0.30 -14.07
N ASP A 83 4.08 0.49 -15.12
CA ASP A 83 3.22 -0.52 -15.72
C ASP A 83 3.66 -0.92 -17.14
N VAL A 84 2.95 -1.85 -17.77
CA VAL A 84 3.27 -2.34 -19.13
C VAL A 84 3.11 -1.24 -20.17
N ASN A 85 2.16 -0.31 -20.01
CA ASN A 85 1.97 0.79 -20.95
C ASN A 85 3.14 1.78 -20.91
N VAL A 86 3.61 2.13 -19.72
CA VAL A 86 4.83 2.95 -19.51
C VAL A 86 6.03 2.28 -20.16
N TYR A 87 6.24 0.99 -19.85
CA TYR A 87 7.33 0.22 -20.42
C TYR A 87 7.28 0.20 -21.95
N ASN A 88 6.13 -0.13 -22.53
CA ASN A 88 5.97 -0.23 -23.99
C ASN A 88 6.15 1.13 -24.69
N GLY A 89 5.71 2.21 -24.05
CA GLY A 89 5.97 3.56 -24.53
C GLY A 89 7.46 3.89 -24.59
N ASN A 90 8.20 3.57 -23.53
CA ASN A 90 9.65 3.77 -23.44
C ASN A 90 10.41 2.84 -24.39
N ALA A 91 10.02 1.57 -24.47
CA ALA A 91 10.63 0.59 -25.37
C ALA A 91 10.50 1.04 -26.83
N ARG A 92 9.33 1.54 -27.24
CA ARG A 92 9.10 2.09 -28.59
C ARG A 92 10.03 3.26 -28.88
N ARG A 93 10.15 4.22 -27.96
CA ARG A 93 11.09 5.36 -28.10
C ARG A 93 12.54 4.91 -28.21
N ALA A 94 12.92 3.88 -27.45
CA ALA A 94 14.25 3.31 -27.43
C ALA A 94 14.50 2.27 -28.54
N ARG A 95 13.52 2.01 -29.42
CA ARG A 95 13.56 0.95 -30.45
C ARG A 95 13.91 -0.42 -29.88
N ARG A 96 13.27 -0.75 -28.74
CA ARG A 96 13.41 -2.03 -28.04
C ARG A 96 12.12 -2.85 -28.14
N PRO A 97 12.18 -4.17 -27.95
CA PRO A 97 10.98 -5.03 -27.90
C PRO A 97 10.00 -4.57 -26.80
N PRO A 98 8.69 -4.78 -27.00
CA PRO A 98 7.69 -4.53 -25.98
C PRO A 98 7.90 -5.43 -24.76
N TYR A 99 7.20 -5.12 -23.70
CA TYR A 99 7.26 -5.88 -22.45
C TYR A 99 6.98 -7.36 -22.68
N SER A 100 7.85 -8.18 -22.12
CA SER A 100 7.62 -9.61 -21.95
C SER A 100 8.16 -10.01 -20.58
N ARG A 101 7.33 -10.66 -19.77
CA ARG A 101 7.72 -11.10 -18.43
C ARG A 101 9.01 -11.92 -18.40
N SER A 102 9.28 -12.69 -19.43
CA SER A 102 10.46 -13.56 -19.52
C SER A 102 11.75 -12.83 -19.93
N SER A 103 11.65 -11.61 -20.46
CA SER A 103 12.78 -10.96 -21.13
C SER A 103 12.75 -9.42 -21.08
N PHE A 104 12.07 -8.82 -20.11
CA PHE A 104 12.05 -7.36 -19.98
C PHE A 104 13.34 -6.82 -19.34
N THR A 105 13.57 -5.51 -19.55
CA THR A 105 14.66 -4.75 -18.94
C THR A 105 14.05 -3.69 -18.02
N ALA A 106 14.22 -3.83 -16.71
CA ALA A 106 13.58 -2.95 -15.71
C ALA A 106 13.83 -1.45 -15.96
N LEU A 107 15.02 -1.09 -16.44
CA LEU A 107 15.39 0.30 -16.78
C LEU A 107 14.57 0.91 -17.93
N LEU A 108 13.83 0.13 -18.71
CA LEU A 108 12.86 0.68 -19.67
C LEU A 108 11.54 1.08 -18.99
N GLY A 109 11.19 0.44 -17.88
CA GLY A 109 10.06 0.85 -17.08
C GLY A 109 10.38 2.11 -16.27
N TYR A 110 11.53 2.09 -15.60
CA TYR A 110 12.02 3.21 -14.80
C TYR A 110 13.53 3.35 -14.96
N ASP A 111 14.01 4.50 -15.40
CA ASP A 111 15.45 4.78 -15.53
C ASP A 111 15.87 5.84 -14.51
N VAL A 112 16.50 5.38 -13.44
CA VAL A 112 17.03 6.24 -12.35
C VAL A 112 18.01 7.32 -12.84
N ARG A 113 18.64 7.13 -14.00
CA ARG A 113 19.56 8.11 -14.58
C ARG A 113 18.82 9.27 -15.24
N THR A 114 17.63 8.99 -15.79
CA THR A 114 16.78 9.99 -16.47
C THR A 114 15.94 10.75 -15.45
N TYR A 115 15.44 10.04 -14.43
CA TYR A 115 14.45 10.57 -13.49
C TYR A 115 15.03 10.95 -12.12
N GLY A 116 16.34 10.85 -11.96
CA GLY A 116 16.99 11.06 -10.67
C GLY A 116 16.96 9.81 -9.78
N SER A 117 18.05 9.55 -9.07
CA SER A 117 18.21 8.34 -8.25
C SER A 117 17.76 8.53 -6.81
N LYS A 118 17.27 9.71 -6.44
CA LYS A 118 16.91 10.03 -5.06
C LYS A 118 15.75 11.01 -5.05
N PRO A 119 14.66 10.72 -4.34
CA PRO A 119 13.82 11.77 -3.81
C PRO A 119 14.73 12.57 -2.86
N ARG A 120 14.96 13.83 -3.16
CA ARG A 120 15.80 14.67 -2.28
C ARG A 120 14.93 15.22 -1.17
N VAL A 121 15.12 14.66 0.00
CA VAL A 121 14.64 15.24 1.24
C VAL A 121 15.63 16.35 1.62
N GLY A 122 15.20 17.60 1.58
CA GLY A 122 15.91 18.73 2.17
C GLY A 122 17.22 19.16 1.49
N GLY A 123 17.19 19.56 0.22
CA GLY A 123 18.35 20.16 -0.45
C GLY A 123 17.95 21.03 -1.63
N ASP A 124 18.72 22.11 -1.87
CA ASP A 124 18.47 23.20 -2.80
C ASP A 124 18.45 22.87 -4.30
N ASP A 125 18.53 21.59 -4.68
CA ASP A 125 18.47 21.19 -6.07
C ASP A 125 17.02 20.79 -6.41
N VAL A 126 16.33 21.64 -7.12
CA VAL A 126 15.06 21.33 -7.80
C VAL A 126 15.35 20.25 -8.85
N VAL A 127 15.12 19.00 -8.50
CA VAL A 127 15.16 17.92 -9.48
C VAL A 127 13.95 18.10 -10.39
N ALA A 128 14.17 18.17 -11.70
CA ALA A 128 13.08 18.12 -12.66
C ALA A 128 12.23 16.88 -12.38
N ILE A 129 10.99 17.08 -11.97
CA ILE A 129 10.05 15.99 -11.75
C ILE A 129 9.81 15.34 -13.10
N PRO A 130 9.93 14.03 -13.23
CA PRO A 130 9.71 13.36 -14.50
C PRO A 130 8.23 13.39 -14.87
N PHE A 131 7.84 14.37 -15.63
CA PHE A 131 6.53 14.41 -16.30
C PHE A 131 6.56 13.42 -17.47
N GLY A 132 6.39 12.18 -17.19
CA GLY A 132 6.29 11.12 -18.18
C GLY A 132 5.06 10.27 -17.92
N PRO A 133 4.71 9.36 -18.84
CA PRO A 133 3.65 8.42 -18.56
C PRO A 133 4.01 7.66 -17.27
N ALA A 134 3.07 7.66 -16.34
CA ALA A 134 3.15 6.98 -15.06
C ALA A 134 2.13 5.85 -14.99
N THR A 135 2.32 4.92 -14.07
CA THR A 135 1.34 3.86 -13.80
C THR A 135 0.05 4.43 -13.23
N ASP A 136 -1.05 3.68 -13.30
CA ASP A 136 -2.24 3.96 -12.52
C ASP A 136 -2.32 3.05 -11.28
N SER A 137 -3.24 3.35 -10.36
CA SER A 137 -3.40 2.58 -9.12
C SER A 137 -3.77 1.11 -9.38
N ALA A 138 -4.52 0.81 -10.45
CA ALA A 138 -4.95 -0.55 -10.76
C ALA A 138 -3.76 -1.46 -11.11
N SER A 139 -2.93 -1.02 -12.06
CA SER A 139 -1.74 -1.78 -12.47
C SER A 139 -0.67 -1.80 -11.39
N ALA A 140 -0.50 -0.71 -10.64
CA ALA A 140 0.45 -0.66 -9.53
C ALA A 140 0.05 -1.60 -8.38
N ALA A 141 -1.20 -1.56 -7.94
CA ALA A 141 -1.72 -2.47 -6.92
C ALA A 141 -1.74 -3.93 -7.41
N THR A 142 -2.03 -4.17 -8.69
CA THR A 142 -1.89 -5.51 -9.29
C THR A 142 -0.46 -6.04 -9.16
N ALA A 143 0.55 -5.20 -9.38
CA ALA A 143 1.93 -5.61 -9.21
C ALA A 143 2.26 -5.97 -7.74
N LEU A 144 1.71 -5.22 -6.78
CA LEU A 144 1.82 -5.52 -5.35
C LEU A 144 1.08 -6.82 -4.97
N ALA A 145 -0.15 -6.99 -5.48
CA ALA A 145 -1.01 -8.11 -5.13
C ALA A 145 -0.59 -9.44 -5.79
N THR A 146 -0.05 -9.40 -7.00
CA THR A 146 0.21 -10.60 -7.81
C THR A 146 1.68 -10.86 -8.12
N GLY A 147 2.54 -9.83 -8.06
CA GLY A 147 3.92 -9.87 -8.53
C GLY A 147 4.06 -9.82 -10.06
N PHE A 148 3.01 -9.41 -10.78
CA PHE A 148 3.00 -9.25 -12.22
C PHE A 148 2.81 -7.79 -12.60
N LYS A 149 3.55 -7.32 -13.59
CA LYS A 149 3.23 -6.08 -14.30
C LYS A 149 2.07 -6.34 -15.24
N THR A 150 1.17 -5.38 -15.33
CA THR A 150 0.01 -5.45 -16.23
C THR A 150 -0.22 -4.11 -16.94
N ASP A 151 -1.24 -4.06 -17.78
CA ASP A 151 -1.67 -2.84 -18.44
C ASP A 151 -2.38 -1.90 -17.45
N SER A 152 -2.29 -0.60 -17.70
CA SER A 152 -3.01 0.42 -16.96
C SER A 152 -4.52 0.11 -16.94
N GLY A 153 -5.14 0.22 -15.78
CA GLY A 153 -6.55 -0.08 -15.58
C GLY A 153 -6.87 -1.54 -15.22
N ASN A 154 -5.93 -2.47 -15.32
CA ASN A 154 -6.15 -3.89 -15.04
C ASN A 154 -6.09 -4.19 -13.54
N ILE A 155 -7.08 -4.93 -13.08
CA ILE A 155 -7.20 -5.45 -11.70
C ILE A 155 -6.86 -6.93 -11.70
N SER A 156 -5.68 -7.28 -11.19
CA SER A 156 -5.18 -8.67 -11.10
C SER A 156 -5.47 -9.50 -12.35
N TRP A 157 -5.14 -8.88 -13.51
CA TRP A 157 -5.35 -9.44 -14.84
C TRP A 157 -4.08 -9.36 -15.68
N LEU A 158 -3.87 -10.35 -16.55
CA LEU A 158 -2.72 -10.39 -17.46
C LEU A 158 -2.74 -9.23 -18.48
N PRO A 159 -1.57 -8.71 -18.88
CA PRO A 159 -1.52 -7.68 -19.91
C PRO A 159 -2.03 -8.21 -21.26
N GLY A 160 -2.66 -7.30 -22.03
CA GLY A 160 -3.29 -7.64 -23.32
C GLY A 160 -4.67 -8.28 -23.16
N ASP A 161 -5.23 -8.30 -21.97
CA ASP A 161 -6.61 -8.66 -21.62
C ASP A 161 -7.09 -10.02 -22.18
N PRO A 162 -6.30 -11.08 -22.08
CA PRO A 162 -6.75 -12.38 -22.57
C PRO A 162 -7.99 -12.85 -21.79
N PRO A 163 -8.92 -13.61 -22.40
CA PRO A 163 -10.15 -14.07 -21.74
C PRO A 163 -9.91 -14.87 -20.45
N ALA A 164 -8.78 -15.56 -20.33
CA ALA A 164 -8.36 -16.29 -19.12
C ALA A 164 -7.17 -15.57 -18.47
N GLY A 165 -7.30 -14.27 -18.26
CA GLY A 165 -6.22 -13.42 -17.77
C GLY A 165 -6.15 -13.26 -16.25
N GLU A 166 -6.99 -13.92 -15.49
CA GLU A 166 -7.00 -13.84 -14.02
C GLU A 166 -5.64 -14.22 -13.42
N LEU A 167 -5.12 -13.34 -12.57
CA LEU A 167 -3.90 -13.56 -11.82
C LEU A 167 -4.25 -13.89 -10.37
N THR A 168 -3.85 -15.04 -9.87
CA THR A 168 -4.05 -15.36 -8.45
C THR A 168 -3.34 -14.35 -7.57
N THR A 169 -4.05 -13.73 -6.65
CA THR A 169 -3.50 -12.76 -5.70
C THR A 169 -2.75 -13.44 -4.56
N ILE A 170 -1.83 -12.72 -3.94
CA ILE A 170 -1.10 -13.24 -2.76
C ILE A 170 -2.05 -13.54 -1.60
N THR A 171 -3.14 -12.79 -1.46
CA THR A 171 -4.17 -12.98 -0.43
C THR A 171 -4.91 -14.29 -0.63
N GLU A 172 -5.34 -14.60 -1.86
CA GLU A 172 -6.00 -15.86 -2.20
C GLU A 172 -5.08 -17.06 -1.97
N GLU A 173 -3.83 -16.97 -2.41
CA GLU A 173 -2.87 -18.04 -2.25
C GLU A 173 -2.53 -18.27 -0.78
N TYR A 174 -2.35 -17.18 0.00
CA TYR A 174 -2.06 -17.27 1.43
C TYR A 174 -3.22 -17.90 2.19
N ARG A 175 -4.46 -17.45 1.94
CA ARG A 175 -5.67 -18.09 2.51
C ARG A 175 -5.75 -19.58 2.14
N THR A 176 -5.57 -19.91 0.87
CA THR A 176 -5.65 -21.31 0.41
C THR A 176 -4.63 -22.19 1.11
N LYS A 177 -3.43 -21.67 1.38
CA LYS A 177 -2.36 -22.43 2.01
C LYS A 177 -2.49 -22.59 3.52
N THR A 178 -2.99 -21.57 4.22
CA THR A 178 -2.92 -21.49 5.68
C THR A 178 -4.27 -21.34 6.37
N GLY A 179 -5.33 -21.03 5.65
CA GLY A 179 -6.61 -20.63 6.23
C GLY A 179 -6.61 -19.21 6.80
N ALA A 180 -5.63 -18.37 6.42
CA ALA A 180 -5.52 -17.02 6.91
C ALA A 180 -6.74 -16.18 6.59
N GLY A 181 -7.10 -15.27 7.50
CA GLY A 181 -8.09 -14.23 7.29
C GLY A 181 -7.59 -13.17 6.32
N ILE A 182 -8.47 -12.66 5.46
CA ILE A 182 -8.17 -11.60 4.50
C ILE A 182 -9.01 -10.38 4.82
N GLY A 183 -8.34 -9.22 4.93
CA GLY A 183 -8.99 -7.93 5.11
C GLY A 183 -8.53 -6.89 4.11
N VAL A 184 -9.46 -6.05 3.67
CA VAL A 184 -9.19 -4.83 2.93
C VAL A 184 -9.93 -3.68 3.58
N VAL A 185 -9.22 -2.59 3.83
CA VAL A 185 -9.73 -1.33 4.37
C VAL A 185 -9.29 -0.20 3.46
N SER A 186 -10.18 0.71 3.11
CA SER A 186 -9.84 1.85 2.27
C SER A 186 -10.73 3.05 2.57
N THR A 187 -10.21 4.26 2.45
CA THR A 187 -11.00 5.49 2.55
C THR A 187 -11.77 5.78 1.26
N VAL A 188 -11.36 5.21 0.12
CA VAL A 188 -12.07 5.28 -1.15
C VAL A 188 -13.05 4.09 -1.28
N PRO A 189 -13.86 4.00 -2.35
CA PRO A 189 -14.80 2.89 -2.51
C PRO A 189 -14.14 1.52 -2.35
N PHE A 190 -14.79 0.61 -1.64
CA PHE A 190 -14.26 -0.72 -1.28
C PHE A 190 -13.79 -1.55 -2.49
N ASN A 191 -14.29 -1.25 -3.67
CA ASN A 191 -13.93 -1.86 -4.94
C ASN A 191 -13.22 -0.87 -5.89
N HIS A 192 -12.63 0.22 -5.36
CA HIS A 192 -11.70 1.05 -6.11
C HIS A 192 -10.43 0.25 -6.43
N ALA A 193 -9.58 0.80 -7.28
CA ALA A 193 -8.49 0.06 -7.90
C ALA A 193 -7.59 -0.69 -6.91
N THR A 194 -7.11 -0.01 -5.88
CA THR A 194 -6.12 -0.58 -4.94
C THR A 194 -6.70 -1.69 -4.07
N PRO A 195 -7.81 -1.52 -3.33
CA PRO A 195 -8.37 -2.63 -2.55
C PRO A 195 -8.85 -3.77 -3.45
N ALA A 196 -9.44 -3.46 -4.62
CA ALA A 196 -9.92 -4.46 -5.56
C ALA A 196 -8.80 -5.38 -6.08
N ALA A 197 -7.62 -4.85 -6.34
CA ALA A 197 -6.50 -5.63 -6.87
C ALA A 197 -6.06 -6.78 -5.96
N PHE A 198 -6.32 -6.70 -4.67
CA PHE A 198 -5.98 -7.78 -3.72
C PHE A 198 -7.08 -8.84 -3.58
N VAL A 199 -8.32 -8.55 -4.00
CA VAL A 199 -9.49 -9.39 -3.72
C VAL A 199 -10.48 -9.49 -4.89
N SER A 200 -10.07 -9.15 -6.10
CA SER A 200 -10.88 -9.32 -7.32
C SER A 200 -10.02 -9.35 -8.58
N HIS A 201 -10.66 -9.65 -9.72
CA HIS A 201 -10.02 -9.83 -11.02
C HIS A 201 -10.88 -9.24 -12.13
N ASN A 202 -10.34 -8.27 -12.87
CA ASN A 202 -11.04 -7.70 -14.00
C ASN A 202 -10.05 -6.97 -14.94
N PRO A 203 -10.20 -7.05 -16.28
CA PRO A 203 -9.41 -6.23 -17.19
C PRO A 203 -9.76 -4.74 -17.14
N SER A 204 -10.67 -4.32 -16.25
CA SER A 204 -11.03 -2.91 -16.11
C SER A 204 -11.38 -2.54 -14.67
N ARG A 205 -10.67 -1.55 -14.12
CA ARG A 205 -10.94 -0.94 -12.81
C ARG A 205 -12.31 -0.26 -12.72
N ASN A 206 -12.92 0.05 -13.87
CA ASN A 206 -14.21 0.73 -13.94
C ASN A 206 -15.41 -0.24 -14.04
N ALA A 207 -15.16 -1.55 -14.03
CA ALA A 207 -16.20 -2.58 -13.98
C ALA A 207 -16.72 -2.76 -12.54
N TYR A 208 -17.22 -1.71 -11.91
CA TYR A 208 -17.56 -1.70 -10.49
C TYR A 208 -18.56 -2.77 -10.07
N TYR A 209 -19.55 -3.09 -10.91
CA TYR A 209 -20.54 -4.16 -10.65
C TYR A 209 -21.06 -4.77 -11.95
N SER A 210 -21.62 -5.97 -11.86
CA SER A 210 -22.20 -6.69 -13.00
C SER A 210 -23.37 -5.93 -13.62
N GLY A 211 -23.39 -5.86 -14.95
CA GLY A 211 -24.42 -5.14 -15.69
C GLY A 211 -24.17 -3.64 -15.83
N LEU A 212 -23.04 -3.11 -15.33
CA LEU A 212 -22.63 -1.74 -15.62
C LEU A 212 -22.45 -1.58 -17.14
N LYS A 213 -22.96 -0.48 -17.70
CA LYS A 213 -22.94 -0.24 -19.15
C LYS A 213 -21.53 -0.35 -19.73
N GLY A 214 -21.37 -1.19 -20.74
CA GLY A 214 -20.09 -1.41 -21.42
C GLY A 214 -19.24 -2.56 -20.88
N TYR A 215 -19.62 -3.16 -19.75
CA TYR A 215 -18.89 -4.26 -19.15
C TYR A 215 -19.70 -5.56 -19.17
N LYS A 216 -19.02 -6.68 -19.41
CA LYS A 216 -19.61 -8.02 -19.43
C LYS A 216 -18.99 -8.86 -18.33
N GLY A 217 -19.75 -9.80 -17.78
CA GLY A 217 -19.28 -10.70 -16.72
C GLY A 217 -19.50 -10.15 -15.32
N LEU A 218 -18.73 -10.65 -14.37
CA LEU A 218 -18.75 -10.18 -12.98
C LEU A 218 -18.06 -8.83 -12.87
N GLY A 219 -18.68 -7.90 -12.16
CA GLY A 219 -18.04 -6.67 -11.74
C GLY A 219 -17.20 -6.88 -10.47
N LEU A 220 -16.38 -5.89 -10.12
CA LEU A 220 -15.48 -5.96 -8.97
C LEU A 220 -16.24 -6.20 -7.66
N ALA A 221 -17.36 -5.49 -7.43
CA ALA A 221 -18.19 -5.68 -6.24
C ALA A 221 -18.79 -7.09 -6.16
N ASP A 222 -19.24 -7.64 -7.30
CA ASP A 222 -19.78 -9.00 -7.34
C ASP A 222 -18.71 -10.04 -7.02
N GLU A 223 -17.50 -9.86 -7.54
CA GLU A 223 -16.36 -10.75 -7.21
C GLU A 223 -16.00 -10.69 -5.73
N ILE A 224 -15.87 -9.50 -5.17
CA ILE A 224 -15.52 -9.30 -3.77
C ILE A 224 -16.57 -9.96 -2.87
N ILE A 225 -17.86 -9.67 -3.09
CA ILE A 225 -18.95 -10.07 -2.21
C ILE A 225 -19.36 -11.54 -2.40
N LEU A 226 -19.38 -12.02 -3.65
CA LEU A 226 -19.95 -13.33 -3.97
C LEU A 226 -18.91 -14.43 -4.21
N ARG A 227 -17.70 -14.07 -4.69
CA ARG A 227 -16.69 -15.05 -5.11
C ARG A 227 -15.51 -15.14 -4.14
N VAL A 228 -14.73 -14.06 -3.98
CA VAL A 228 -13.51 -14.06 -3.15
C VAL A 228 -13.84 -14.04 -1.67
N LYS A 229 -14.86 -13.28 -1.29
CA LYS A 229 -15.40 -13.21 0.06
C LYS A 229 -14.32 -12.97 1.12
N PRO A 230 -13.64 -11.81 1.13
CA PRO A 230 -12.72 -11.44 2.21
C PRO A 230 -13.43 -11.53 3.56
N ASP A 231 -12.67 -11.72 4.64
CA ASP A 231 -13.23 -11.82 5.99
C ASP A 231 -13.61 -10.45 6.56
N VAL A 232 -12.87 -9.43 6.12
CA VAL A 232 -13.15 -8.02 6.41
C VAL A 232 -13.09 -7.22 5.12
N VAL A 233 -14.11 -6.43 4.85
CA VAL A 233 -14.14 -5.38 3.85
C VAL A 233 -14.66 -4.12 4.52
N ILE A 234 -13.89 -3.05 4.54
CA ILE A 234 -14.33 -1.73 5.04
C ILE A 234 -13.91 -0.70 4.01
N GLY A 235 -14.88 0.07 3.51
CA GLY A 235 -14.56 1.10 2.52
C GLY A 235 -15.75 2.00 2.19
N GLY A 236 -15.47 2.96 1.31
CA GLY A 236 -16.47 3.84 0.73
C GLY A 236 -17.38 3.12 -0.27
N GLY A 237 -18.14 3.89 -1.01
CA GLY A 237 -19.03 3.37 -2.06
C GLY A 237 -20.45 3.12 -1.62
N HIS A 238 -20.88 3.63 -0.44
CA HIS A 238 -22.26 3.53 0.04
C HIS A 238 -23.22 4.14 -0.99
N PRO A 239 -24.29 3.43 -1.39
CA PRO A 239 -25.17 3.86 -2.46
C PRO A 239 -26.04 5.07 -2.12
N LEU A 240 -26.14 5.48 -0.85
CA LEU A 240 -26.93 6.65 -0.39
C LEU A 240 -28.33 6.68 -1.03
N LEU A 241 -29.05 5.55 -1.01
CA LEU A 241 -30.32 5.37 -1.74
C LEU A 241 -31.40 6.39 -1.38
N ASP A 242 -31.34 6.93 -0.17
CA ASP A 242 -32.27 7.95 0.32
C ASP A 242 -31.83 9.38 -0.03
N ASN A 243 -30.68 9.53 -0.73
CA ASN A 243 -30.21 10.82 -1.19
C ASN A 243 -30.81 11.12 -2.58
N PRO A 244 -31.55 12.24 -2.76
CA PRO A 244 -32.12 12.62 -4.05
C PRO A 244 -31.07 12.87 -5.14
N ASP A 245 -29.82 13.15 -4.74
CA ASP A 245 -28.68 13.31 -5.63
C ASP A 245 -28.01 11.98 -6.02
N PHE A 246 -28.53 10.85 -5.55
CA PHE A 246 -27.99 9.54 -5.90
C PHE A 246 -28.03 9.31 -7.40
N ASN A 247 -26.87 9.18 -8.03
CA ASN A 247 -26.76 8.85 -9.43
C ASN A 247 -26.31 7.39 -9.60
N PRO A 248 -27.22 6.46 -9.97
CA PRO A 248 -26.88 5.05 -10.15
C PRO A 248 -25.81 4.79 -11.22
N ARG A 249 -25.52 5.78 -12.08
CA ARG A 249 -24.44 5.69 -13.08
C ARG A 249 -23.05 5.91 -12.49
N GLN A 250 -22.96 6.45 -11.28
CA GLN A 250 -21.73 6.68 -10.51
C GLN A 250 -21.65 5.75 -9.29
N GLY A 251 -22.58 4.80 -9.14
CA GLY A 251 -22.57 3.87 -8.02
C GLY A 251 -21.46 2.83 -8.14
N TYR A 252 -20.92 2.44 -7.00
CA TYR A 252 -19.89 1.41 -6.87
C TYR A 252 -20.47 0.02 -6.60
N ILE A 253 -21.74 -0.06 -6.25
CA ILE A 253 -22.47 -1.30 -6.01
C ILE A 253 -23.86 -1.21 -6.67
N SER A 254 -24.34 -2.28 -7.30
CA SER A 254 -25.69 -2.31 -7.82
C SER A 254 -26.71 -2.38 -6.68
N LYS A 255 -27.92 -1.84 -6.90
CA LYS A 255 -29.01 -1.90 -5.92
C LYS A 255 -29.31 -3.33 -5.49
N SER A 256 -29.35 -4.27 -6.44
CA SER A 256 -29.62 -5.69 -6.14
C SER A 256 -28.55 -6.33 -5.28
N LEU A 257 -27.27 -6.05 -5.57
CA LEU A 257 -26.15 -6.58 -4.80
C LEU A 257 -26.12 -5.97 -3.39
N TYR A 258 -26.39 -4.67 -3.25
CA TYR A 258 -26.49 -4.00 -1.96
C TYR A 258 -27.61 -4.59 -1.08
N LEU A 259 -28.81 -4.79 -1.63
CA LEU A 259 -29.92 -5.41 -0.89
C LEU A 259 -29.60 -6.87 -0.53
N GLY A 260 -28.90 -7.60 -1.42
CA GLY A 260 -28.42 -8.95 -1.14
C GLY A 260 -27.39 -8.96 -0.01
N LEU A 261 -26.49 -7.95 0.06
CA LEU A 261 -25.51 -7.81 1.13
C LEU A 261 -26.18 -7.54 2.49
N LYS A 262 -27.24 -6.69 2.52
CA LYS A 262 -28.04 -6.45 3.74
C LYS A 262 -28.71 -7.72 4.27
N ALA A 263 -29.10 -8.62 3.40
CA ALA A 263 -29.72 -9.91 3.75
C ALA A 263 -28.71 -11.07 3.85
N SER A 264 -27.41 -10.79 3.76
CA SER A 264 -26.39 -11.82 3.65
C SER A 264 -26.31 -12.73 4.89
N PRO A 265 -26.30 -14.06 4.70
CA PRO A 265 -25.98 -14.98 5.79
C PRO A 265 -24.49 -14.95 6.13
N ASP A 266 -23.62 -14.61 5.16
CA ASP A 266 -22.16 -14.68 5.28
C ASP A 266 -21.56 -13.43 5.95
N TYR A 267 -22.17 -12.25 5.70
CA TYR A 267 -21.66 -10.97 6.19
C TYR A 267 -22.58 -10.35 7.24
N LEU A 268 -21.96 -9.66 8.20
CA LEU A 268 -22.61 -8.64 9.02
C LEU A 268 -22.26 -7.29 8.37
N LEU A 269 -23.27 -6.59 7.86
CA LEU A 269 -23.12 -5.27 7.27
C LEU A 269 -23.20 -4.21 8.37
N VAL A 270 -22.20 -3.34 8.40
CA VAL A 270 -22.21 -2.05 9.12
C VAL A 270 -22.15 -0.96 8.06
N GLU A 271 -23.07 -0.03 8.09
CA GLU A 271 -23.15 0.97 7.03
C GLU A 271 -23.27 2.38 7.58
N ARG A 272 -22.85 3.38 6.78
CA ARG A 272 -23.06 4.78 7.09
C ARG A 272 -24.53 5.02 7.41
N THR A 273 -24.79 5.61 8.59
CA THR A 273 -26.12 5.93 9.07
C THR A 273 -26.16 7.40 9.47
N PRO A 274 -27.12 8.20 8.93
CA PRO A 274 -27.23 9.61 9.28
C PRO A 274 -27.26 9.86 10.80
N GLY A 275 -26.39 10.74 11.28
CA GLY A 275 -26.30 11.13 12.70
C GLY A 275 -25.71 10.06 13.62
N ALA A 276 -25.20 8.94 13.09
CA ALA A 276 -24.54 7.91 13.89
C ALA A 276 -23.01 8.05 13.77
N ASP A 277 -22.30 7.73 14.85
CA ASP A 277 -20.85 7.65 14.91
C ASP A 277 -20.39 6.38 14.18
N GLY A 278 -19.79 6.57 12.99
CA GLY A 278 -19.32 5.49 12.12
C GLY A 278 -18.14 4.72 12.69
N GLY A 279 -17.24 5.39 13.42
CA GLY A 279 -16.09 4.78 14.07
C GLY A 279 -16.52 3.80 15.17
N ARG A 280 -17.41 4.24 16.04
CA ARG A 280 -17.97 3.36 17.05
C ARG A 280 -18.76 2.21 16.43
N ALA A 281 -19.58 2.50 15.41
CA ALA A 281 -20.41 1.49 14.77
C ALA A 281 -19.56 0.36 14.15
N ILE A 282 -18.45 0.67 13.48
CA ILE A 282 -17.60 -0.35 12.85
C ILE A 282 -16.84 -1.19 13.88
N VAL A 283 -16.36 -0.59 14.98
CA VAL A 283 -15.68 -1.33 16.06
C VAL A 283 -16.64 -2.28 16.78
N GLU A 284 -17.84 -1.81 17.15
CA GLU A 284 -18.89 -2.65 17.75
C GLU A 284 -19.35 -3.73 16.78
N GLY A 285 -19.46 -3.40 15.47
CA GLY A 285 -19.81 -4.32 14.39
C GLY A 285 -18.80 -5.44 14.20
N ALA A 286 -17.51 -5.15 14.29
CA ALA A 286 -16.44 -6.17 14.22
C ALA A 286 -16.59 -7.21 15.34
N ALA A 287 -16.79 -6.75 16.57
CA ALA A 287 -17.04 -7.63 17.71
C ALA A 287 -18.34 -8.44 17.56
N ALA A 288 -19.39 -7.83 17.01
CA ALA A 288 -20.67 -8.52 16.75
C ALA A 288 -20.52 -9.59 15.64
N ALA A 289 -19.78 -9.29 14.57
CA ALA A 289 -19.51 -10.21 13.48
C ALA A 289 -18.76 -11.46 13.99
N LEU A 290 -17.71 -11.27 14.78
CA LEU A 290 -16.98 -12.37 15.43
C LEU A 290 -17.90 -13.27 16.27
N ARG A 291 -18.72 -12.67 17.14
CA ARG A 291 -19.65 -13.44 17.98
C ARG A 291 -20.69 -14.21 17.16
N ALA A 292 -21.09 -13.65 16.02
CA ALA A 292 -22.07 -14.29 15.13
C ALA A 292 -21.44 -15.32 14.17
N GLY A 293 -20.11 -15.47 14.13
CA GLY A 293 -19.41 -16.29 13.15
C GLY A 293 -19.59 -15.79 11.71
N LYS A 294 -19.82 -14.48 11.54
CA LYS A 294 -20.01 -13.83 10.25
C LYS A 294 -18.78 -13.02 9.88
N LYS A 295 -18.56 -12.83 8.58
CA LYS A 295 -17.60 -11.87 8.02
C LYS A 295 -18.08 -10.44 8.25
N LEU A 296 -17.15 -9.48 8.29
CA LEU A 296 -17.46 -8.07 8.48
C LEU A 296 -17.49 -7.32 7.13
N PHE A 297 -18.55 -6.57 6.87
CA PHE A 297 -18.60 -5.64 5.77
C PHE A 297 -18.97 -4.24 6.28
N GLY A 298 -18.04 -3.28 6.20
CA GLY A 298 -18.24 -1.87 6.50
C GLY A 298 -18.43 -1.08 5.21
N LEU A 299 -19.61 -0.53 4.98
CA LEU A 299 -19.94 0.23 3.79
C LEU A 299 -20.25 1.68 4.15
N PHE A 300 -19.31 2.56 3.88
CA PHE A 300 -19.32 3.96 4.23
C PHE A 300 -19.15 4.86 3.00
N GLY A 301 -18.82 6.13 3.22
CA GLY A 301 -18.55 7.10 2.18
C GLY A 301 -19.67 8.10 1.95
N GLY A 302 -19.34 9.15 1.22
CA GLY A 302 -20.23 10.25 0.86
C GLY A 302 -20.63 10.27 -0.61
N LYS A 303 -21.01 11.45 -1.11
CA LYS A 303 -21.47 11.66 -2.50
C LYS A 303 -20.40 11.27 -3.55
N GLY A 304 -19.10 11.47 -3.24
CA GLY A 304 -17.98 11.08 -4.11
C GLY A 304 -17.66 9.59 -4.07
N GLY A 305 -18.26 8.86 -3.14
CA GLY A 305 -18.00 7.44 -2.90
C GLY A 305 -16.93 7.19 -1.84
N ASN A 306 -16.00 8.11 -1.61
CA ASN A 306 -14.97 8.04 -0.57
C ASN A 306 -15.49 8.47 0.80
N PHE A 307 -14.71 8.22 1.84
CA PHE A 307 -14.88 8.89 3.13
C PHE A 307 -14.72 10.40 2.92
N ASP A 308 -15.40 11.20 3.73
CA ASP A 308 -15.27 12.64 3.58
C ASP A 308 -13.83 13.05 3.93
N ILE A 309 -13.17 13.75 2.99
CA ILE A 309 -11.74 14.11 3.11
C ILE A 309 -11.52 15.03 4.30
N ALA A 310 -10.62 14.63 5.19
CA ALA A 310 -10.16 15.46 6.30
C ALA A 310 -9.42 16.70 5.79
N GLN A 311 -9.43 17.77 6.58
CA GLN A 311 -8.77 19.03 6.23
C GLN A 311 -7.81 19.48 7.34
N ALA A 312 -6.61 19.91 6.94
CA ALA A 312 -5.67 20.54 7.84
C ALA A 312 -6.00 22.03 8.02
N GLU A 313 -5.81 22.55 9.22
CA GLU A 313 -6.01 23.97 9.54
C GLU A 313 -4.66 24.68 9.60
N ASP A 314 -4.61 25.94 9.11
CA ASP A 314 -3.44 26.80 9.31
C ASP A 314 -3.40 27.23 10.78
N SER A 315 -2.51 26.61 11.54
CA SER A 315 -2.41 26.75 12.99
C SER A 315 -0.94 26.64 13.44
N PRO A 316 -0.13 27.67 13.19
CA PRO A 316 1.30 27.67 13.47
C PRO A 316 1.64 27.23 14.90
N GLY A 317 2.54 26.28 15.02
CA GLY A 317 2.96 25.68 16.30
C GLY A 317 1.98 24.66 16.90
N ARG A 318 0.78 24.49 16.33
CA ARG A 318 -0.24 23.59 16.88
C ARG A 318 -1.04 22.92 15.77
N PRO A 319 -0.52 21.86 15.12
CA PRO A 319 -1.19 21.21 13.99
C PRO A 319 -2.58 20.70 14.39
N ARG A 320 -3.56 20.96 13.53
CA ARG A 320 -4.94 20.50 13.67
C ARG A 320 -5.43 19.90 12.37
N VAL A 321 -6.11 18.77 12.49
CA VAL A 321 -6.78 18.10 11.39
C VAL A 321 -8.23 17.86 11.81
N THR A 322 -9.15 18.26 10.96
CA THR A 322 -10.58 18.08 11.18
C THR A 322 -11.08 16.95 10.29
N SER A 323 -11.75 15.96 10.85
CA SER A 323 -12.42 14.89 10.10
C SER A 323 -13.52 15.46 9.22
N GLY A 324 -13.79 14.81 8.09
CA GLY A 324 -14.83 15.25 7.18
C GLY A 324 -16.24 15.01 7.71
N SER A 325 -16.51 13.87 8.34
CA SER A 325 -17.80 13.50 8.91
C SER A 325 -17.65 12.43 9.98
N GLU A 326 -18.38 12.59 11.09
CA GLU A 326 -18.46 11.57 12.16
C GLU A 326 -19.26 10.32 11.73
N GLU A 327 -20.04 10.40 10.66
CA GLU A 327 -20.79 9.26 10.11
C GLU A 327 -19.91 8.23 9.41
N ASN A 328 -18.69 8.62 9.00
CA ASN A 328 -17.66 7.72 8.52
C ASN A 328 -16.67 7.39 9.66
N PRO A 329 -16.10 6.19 9.69
CA PRO A 329 -14.97 5.92 10.58
C PRO A 329 -13.74 6.69 10.11
N SER A 330 -12.85 7.05 11.01
CA SER A 330 -11.47 7.38 10.64
C SER A 330 -10.77 6.11 10.11
N LEU A 331 -9.72 6.28 9.32
CA LEU A 331 -8.91 5.15 8.86
C LEU A 331 -8.32 4.35 10.03
N GLY A 332 -8.01 5.03 11.14
CA GLY A 332 -7.53 4.40 12.36
C GLY A 332 -8.57 3.46 13.00
N GLU A 333 -9.81 3.91 13.16
CA GLU A 333 -10.91 3.10 13.70
C GLU A 333 -11.26 1.92 12.82
N ALA A 334 -11.31 2.12 11.49
CA ALA A 334 -11.50 1.05 10.51
C ALA A 334 -10.37 0.01 10.58
N THR A 335 -9.12 0.46 10.76
CA THR A 335 -7.95 -0.42 10.94
C THR A 335 -8.04 -1.23 12.23
N VAL A 336 -8.42 -0.61 13.36
CA VAL A 336 -8.62 -1.31 14.64
C VAL A 336 -9.71 -2.37 14.51
N ALA A 337 -10.85 -2.01 13.94
CA ALA A 337 -11.97 -2.96 13.73
C ALA A 337 -11.54 -4.17 12.88
N ALA A 338 -10.76 -3.94 11.81
CA ALA A 338 -10.23 -5.00 10.97
C ALA A 338 -9.23 -5.88 11.72
N LEU A 339 -8.31 -5.30 12.48
CA LEU A 339 -7.29 -6.03 13.24
C LEU A 339 -7.90 -6.83 14.39
N ASP A 340 -8.85 -6.27 15.14
CA ASP A 340 -9.54 -6.97 16.23
C ASP A 340 -10.34 -8.17 15.70
N TYR A 341 -10.93 -8.05 14.49
CA TYR A 341 -11.59 -9.17 13.82
C TYR A 341 -10.59 -10.22 13.34
N LEU A 342 -9.58 -9.82 12.57
CA LEU A 342 -8.65 -10.73 11.90
C LEU A 342 -7.67 -11.39 12.87
N GLY A 343 -7.30 -10.71 13.96
CA GLY A 343 -6.39 -11.23 14.98
C GLY A 343 -6.91 -12.51 15.67
N ALA A 344 -8.21 -12.76 15.63
CA ALA A 344 -8.81 -13.98 16.16
C ALA A 344 -8.59 -15.21 15.24
N ASN A 345 -8.09 -15.04 14.01
CA ASN A 345 -7.89 -16.14 13.07
C ASN A 345 -6.59 -16.93 13.41
N PRO A 346 -6.66 -18.23 13.74
CA PRO A 346 -5.49 -19.02 14.10
C PRO A 346 -4.53 -19.26 12.92
N GLY A 347 -5.01 -19.16 11.69
CA GLY A 347 -4.21 -19.26 10.45
C GLY A 347 -3.38 -18.01 10.14
N GLY A 348 -3.51 -16.95 10.95
CA GLY A 348 -2.95 -15.64 10.69
C GLY A 348 -3.84 -14.78 9.80
N PHE A 349 -3.31 -13.66 9.31
CA PHE A 349 -4.07 -12.77 8.44
C PHE A 349 -3.19 -11.99 7.46
N PHE A 350 -3.84 -11.50 6.40
CA PHE A 350 -3.30 -10.50 5.49
C PHE A 350 -4.29 -9.33 5.43
N LEU A 351 -3.88 -8.18 5.95
CA LEU A 351 -4.66 -6.95 5.97
C LEU A 351 -4.01 -5.91 5.05
N VAL A 352 -4.77 -5.39 4.11
CA VAL A 352 -4.42 -4.22 3.30
C VAL A 352 -5.20 -3.03 3.83
N VAL A 353 -4.52 -1.92 4.08
CA VAL A 353 -5.10 -0.66 4.52
C VAL A 353 -4.66 0.44 3.57
N GLU A 354 -5.60 1.07 2.91
CA GLU A 354 -5.34 2.15 1.97
C GLU A 354 -5.87 3.48 2.50
N GLN A 355 -5.02 4.51 2.38
CA GLN A 355 -5.45 5.90 2.39
C GLN A 355 -5.48 6.39 0.94
N GLY A 356 -6.66 6.31 0.30
CA GLY A 356 -6.83 6.60 -1.12
C GLY A 356 -6.99 8.09 -1.44
N ASP A 357 -7.40 8.88 -0.46
CA ASP A 357 -7.68 10.30 -0.67
C ASP A 357 -6.43 11.18 -0.74
N ILE A 358 -5.23 10.63 -0.46
CA ILE A 358 -3.97 11.35 -0.70
C ILE A 358 -3.82 11.62 -2.21
N ASP A 359 -4.12 10.62 -3.04
CA ASP A 359 -4.10 10.75 -4.50
C ASP A 359 -5.12 11.77 -4.99
N TRP A 360 -6.34 11.72 -4.49
CA TRP A 360 -7.40 12.64 -4.89
C TRP A 360 -7.05 14.08 -4.51
N ALA A 361 -6.52 14.30 -3.31
CA ALA A 361 -6.04 15.62 -2.89
C ALA A 361 -4.87 16.11 -3.76
N ASN A 362 -3.95 15.22 -4.13
CA ASN A 362 -2.83 15.56 -5.01
C ASN A 362 -3.28 15.85 -6.45
N HIS A 363 -4.31 15.16 -6.97
CA HIS A 363 -4.94 15.48 -8.25
C HIS A 363 -5.57 16.89 -8.25
N ASP A 364 -6.15 17.27 -7.13
CA ASP A 364 -6.70 18.60 -6.92
C ASP A 364 -5.63 19.64 -6.53
N ASN A 365 -4.37 19.21 -6.38
CA ASN A 365 -3.29 20.03 -5.83
C ASN A 365 -3.71 20.66 -4.47
N ASP A 366 -4.51 19.93 -3.69
CA ASP A 366 -4.99 20.35 -2.37
C ASP A 366 -3.99 19.95 -1.29
N TYR A 367 -3.08 20.87 -0.96
CA TYR A 367 -2.08 20.65 0.09
C TYR A 367 -2.72 20.38 1.47
N ARG A 368 -3.84 21.06 1.79
CA ARG A 368 -4.54 20.91 3.08
C ARG A 368 -5.15 19.52 3.22
N GLY A 369 -5.86 19.07 2.20
CA GLY A 369 -6.42 17.72 2.13
C GLY A 369 -5.33 16.66 2.14
N MET A 370 -4.29 16.81 1.33
CA MET A 370 -3.17 15.87 1.25
C MET A 370 -2.49 15.65 2.61
N VAL A 371 -2.14 16.73 3.32
CA VAL A 371 -1.52 16.67 4.66
C VAL A 371 -2.45 16.00 5.67
N ALA A 372 -3.75 16.30 5.62
CA ALA A 372 -4.75 15.71 6.51
C ALA A 372 -4.93 14.22 6.25
N CYS A 373 -5.00 13.77 5.00
CA CYS A 373 -5.08 12.37 4.63
C CYS A 373 -3.85 11.58 5.10
N ILE A 374 -2.64 12.16 4.98
CA ILE A 374 -1.43 11.53 5.53
C ILE A 374 -1.49 11.48 7.08
N ALA A 375 -2.07 12.49 7.74
CA ALA A 375 -2.26 12.44 9.20
C ALA A 375 -3.19 11.29 9.62
N GLU A 376 -4.24 10.99 8.85
CA GLU A 376 -5.09 9.81 9.08
C GLU A 376 -4.32 8.50 8.88
N LEU A 377 -3.49 8.41 7.83
CA LEU A 377 -2.60 7.25 7.63
C LEU A 377 -1.65 7.07 8.83
N VAL A 378 -1.10 8.17 9.38
CA VAL A 378 -0.29 8.13 10.62
C VAL A 378 -1.10 7.55 11.78
N GLY A 379 -2.35 7.96 11.93
CA GLY A 379 -3.26 7.42 12.95
C GLY A 379 -3.45 5.90 12.80
N ALA A 380 -3.69 5.43 11.59
CA ALA A 380 -3.89 4.02 11.28
C ALA A 380 -2.61 3.18 11.50
N VAL A 381 -1.44 3.67 11.08
CA VAL A 381 -0.15 2.99 11.33
C VAL A 381 0.16 2.90 12.83
N ARG A 382 -0.13 3.96 13.59
CA ARG A 382 0.01 3.94 15.06
C ARG A 382 -0.94 2.95 15.72
N ALA A 383 -2.19 2.90 15.28
CA ALA A 383 -3.17 1.94 15.77
C ALA A 383 -2.73 0.49 15.52
N ALA A 384 -2.22 0.20 14.32
CA ALA A 384 -1.68 -1.12 13.98
C ALA A 384 -0.43 -1.47 14.80
N THR A 385 0.48 -0.51 15.00
CA THR A 385 1.65 -0.71 15.85
C THR A 385 1.24 -1.04 17.29
N ALA A 386 0.30 -0.26 17.85
CA ALA A 386 -0.23 -0.51 19.19
C ALA A 386 -0.95 -1.86 19.30
N PHE A 387 -1.60 -2.31 18.23
CA PHE A 387 -2.21 -3.65 18.18
C PHE A 387 -1.16 -4.75 18.31
N VAL A 388 -0.06 -4.66 17.54
CA VAL A 388 1.03 -5.67 17.58
C VAL A 388 1.82 -5.62 18.89
N ASP A 389 1.86 -4.46 19.56
CA ASP A 389 2.52 -4.26 20.86
C ASP A 389 1.66 -4.72 22.05
N ARG A 390 0.42 -5.19 21.84
CA ARG A 390 -0.44 -5.67 22.93
C ARG A 390 0.19 -6.85 23.65
N PRO A 391 0.33 -6.81 24.97
CA PRO A 391 0.90 -7.96 25.69
C PRO A 391 -0.10 -9.10 25.81
N GLY A 392 0.37 -10.33 25.66
CA GLY A 392 -0.38 -11.54 26.02
C GLY A 392 -1.26 -12.11 24.92
N ASP A 393 -1.24 -11.55 23.71
CA ASP A 393 -1.86 -12.16 22.53
C ASP A 393 -0.87 -12.97 21.69
N THR A 394 -1.32 -13.51 20.55
CA THR A 394 -0.51 -14.33 19.64
C THR A 394 0.03 -13.54 18.46
N VAL A 395 -0.25 -12.24 18.38
CA VAL A 395 0.20 -11.34 17.31
C VAL A 395 1.29 -10.46 17.86
N ASP A 396 2.53 -10.69 17.44
CA ASP A 396 3.68 -9.94 17.90
C ASP A 396 4.70 -9.70 16.77
N TRP A 397 5.74 -8.91 17.02
CA TRP A 397 6.76 -8.59 16.03
C TRP A 397 7.62 -9.77 15.58
N THR A 398 7.55 -10.92 16.24
CA THR A 398 8.27 -12.13 15.83
C THR A 398 7.56 -12.90 14.71
N ASN A 399 6.26 -12.65 14.53
CA ASN A 399 5.42 -13.30 13.52
C ASN A 399 4.62 -12.32 12.64
N THR A 400 4.80 -11.03 12.83
CA THR A 400 4.09 -9.97 12.08
C THR A 400 5.08 -9.13 11.27
N VAL A 401 4.68 -8.76 10.07
CA VAL A 401 5.32 -7.70 9.27
C VAL A 401 4.33 -6.57 9.06
N LEU A 402 4.79 -5.35 9.26
CA LEU A 402 4.10 -4.13 8.89
C LEU A 402 4.92 -3.39 7.85
N LEU A 403 4.30 -3.02 6.74
CA LEU A 403 4.91 -2.23 5.68
C LEU A 403 4.03 -1.06 5.29
N VAL A 404 4.67 0.06 4.94
CA VAL A 404 4.05 1.28 4.43
C VAL A 404 4.73 1.62 3.12
N THR A 405 3.96 1.85 2.08
CA THR A 405 4.43 2.31 0.77
C THR A 405 3.34 3.08 0.05
N ALA A 406 3.60 3.51 -1.17
CA ALA A 406 2.60 4.01 -2.10
C ALA A 406 2.52 3.11 -3.33
N ASP A 407 1.44 3.20 -4.07
CA ASP A 407 1.26 2.54 -5.35
C ASP A 407 1.93 3.34 -6.49
N HIS A 408 1.86 4.66 -6.45
CA HIS A 408 2.57 5.63 -7.30
C HIS A 408 2.70 6.98 -6.58
N ALA A 409 3.24 7.98 -7.26
CA ALA A 409 3.24 9.36 -6.83
C ALA A 409 2.29 10.19 -7.69
N THR A 410 1.69 11.24 -7.11
CA THR A 410 0.75 12.15 -7.77
C THR A 410 1.06 13.61 -7.43
N GLY A 411 0.75 14.52 -8.36
CA GLY A 411 0.83 15.97 -8.17
C GLY A 411 2.22 16.58 -8.41
N GLY A 412 3.29 15.77 -8.28
CA GLY A 412 4.65 16.25 -8.42
C GLY A 412 4.95 17.43 -7.48
N LEU A 413 4.66 17.25 -6.18
CA LEU A 413 4.91 18.26 -5.15
C LEU A 413 6.39 18.57 -5.01
N VAL A 414 6.75 19.85 -5.02
CA VAL A 414 8.09 20.37 -4.71
C VAL A 414 7.98 21.28 -3.50
N LEU A 415 8.75 20.98 -2.47
CA LEU A 415 8.91 21.79 -1.27
C LEU A 415 10.19 22.63 -1.43
N GLY A 416 10.04 23.88 -1.86
CA GLY A 416 11.20 24.71 -2.17
C GLY A 416 10.81 26.15 -2.41
N GLY A 417 10.35 26.83 -1.42
CA GLY A 417 10.05 28.24 -1.49
C GLY A 417 10.97 29.08 -0.60
N ALA A 418 10.78 30.38 -0.62
CA ALA A 418 11.48 31.31 0.26
C ALA A 418 11.19 31.07 1.74
N LYS A 419 10.05 30.48 2.06
CA LYS A 419 9.63 30.11 3.42
C LYS A 419 9.56 28.59 3.57
N ARG A 420 10.28 28.05 4.53
CA ARG A 420 10.10 26.67 4.96
C ARG A 420 8.87 26.56 5.85
N LEU A 421 7.86 25.82 5.40
CA LEU A 421 6.70 25.49 6.22
C LEU A 421 7.11 24.63 7.42
N GLY A 422 6.63 24.96 8.61
CA GLY A 422 6.96 24.31 9.86
C GLY A 422 5.74 23.66 10.53
N LEU A 423 5.83 23.50 11.85
CA LEU A 423 4.79 22.87 12.67
C LEU A 423 3.46 23.64 12.57
N GLY A 424 2.43 23.01 12.04
CA GLY A 424 1.10 23.59 11.89
C GLY A 424 0.97 24.67 10.81
N ASP A 425 2.05 24.95 10.05
CA ASP A 425 2.00 25.93 8.97
C ASP A 425 1.42 25.33 7.69
N LEU A 426 0.53 26.06 7.03
CA LEU A 426 0.06 25.75 5.69
C LEU A 426 0.50 26.85 4.70
N PRO A 427 0.72 26.50 3.42
CA PRO A 427 0.92 27.50 2.39
C PRO A 427 -0.39 28.23 2.12
N ARG A 428 -0.30 29.46 1.64
CA ARG A 428 -1.47 30.14 1.09
C ARG A 428 -1.93 29.41 -0.16
N GLN A 429 -3.18 28.96 -0.13
CA GLN A 429 -3.82 28.19 -1.19
C GLN A 429 -5.00 29.00 -1.71
N ASP A 430 -4.94 29.42 -2.97
CA ASP A 430 -6.01 30.12 -3.64
C ASP A 430 -6.69 29.17 -4.64
N PRO A 431 -8.03 29.08 -4.65
CA PRO A 431 -8.72 28.33 -5.67
C PRO A 431 -8.46 28.98 -7.03
N ARG A 432 -8.13 28.18 -8.02
CA ARG A 432 -8.05 28.70 -9.39
C ARG A 432 -9.43 29.17 -9.82
N VAL A 433 -9.48 30.38 -10.37
CA VAL A 433 -10.63 30.82 -11.15
C VAL A 433 -10.75 29.84 -12.32
N ALA A 434 -11.90 29.16 -12.39
CA ALA A 434 -12.14 28.15 -13.42
C ALA A 434 -11.72 28.67 -14.78
N TYR A 435 -10.76 28.01 -15.41
CA TYR A 435 -10.54 28.21 -16.84
C TYR A 435 -11.84 27.82 -17.54
N PRO A 436 -12.39 28.69 -18.40
CA PRO A 436 -13.54 28.31 -19.18
C PRO A 436 -13.11 27.10 -20.03
N GLU A 437 -13.78 25.97 -19.78
CA GLU A 437 -13.68 24.73 -20.53
C GLU A 437 -12.26 24.08 -20.56
N ALA A 438 -11.91 23.41 -19.46
CA ALA A 438 -11.08 22.23 -19.63
C ALA A 438 -11.88 21.26 -20.53
N PRO A 439 -11.31 20.77 -21.65
CA PRO A 439 -12.01 19.77 -22.45
C PRO A 439 -12.41 18.60 -21.53
N PRO A 440 -13.60 18.01 -21.69
CA PRO A 440 -14.05 16.92 -20.85
C PRO A 440 -12.93 15.90 -20.79
N ALA A 441 -12.61 15.41 -19.58
CA ALA A 441 -11.56 14.43 -19.37
C ALA A 441 -11.73 13.27 -20.35
N THR A 442 -11.03 13.35 -21.47
CA THR A 442 -11.02 12.31 -22.48
C THR A 442 -9.93 11.37 -22.05
N GLY A 443 -10.30 10.51 -21.14
CA GLY A 443 -9.73 9.28 -21.30
C GLY A 443 -9.01 8.44 -20.33
N SER A 444 -8.16 8.78 -19.43
CA SER A 444 -7.39 7.76 -18.73
C SER A 444 -8.19 6.93 -17.70
N ASP A 445 -9.27 7.48 -17.17
CA ASP A 445 -10.18 6.73 -16.30
C ASP A 445 -11.13 5.78 -17.05
N ARG A 446 -11.04 5.72 -18.34
CA ARG A 446 -11.86 4.83 -19.16
C ARG A 446 -11.11 3.57 -19.53
N GLY A 447 -10.38 2.94 -18.66
CA GLY A 447 -9.91 1.56 -18.74
C GLY A 447 -10.17 0.78 -20.04
N LEU A 448 -10.01 1.42 -21.19
CA LEU A 448 -10.27 0.87 -22.50
C LEU A 448 -9.00 1.03 -23.30
N SER A 449 -8.11 0.06 -23.18
CA SER A 449 -7.21 -0.21 -24.28
C SER A 449 -7.15 -1.70 -24.58
N PRO A 450 -8.06 -2.22 -25.35
CA PRO A 450 -7.79 -3.43 -26.08
C PRO A 450 -6.81 -3.18 -27.25
N ASN A 451 -6.58 -1.93 -27.68
CA ASN A 451 -5.96 -1.64 -28.97
C ASN A 451 -4.79 -0.65 -28.94
N GLY A 452 -4.09 -0.48 -27.82
CA GLY A 452 -2.84 0.28 -27.82
C GLY A 452 -2.97 1.78 -28.11
N ALA A 453 -4.14 2.37 -27.94
CA ALA A 453 -4.27 3.83 -27.93
C ALA A 453 -3.49 4.38 -26.74
N ALA A 454 -2.54 5.26 -27.02
CA ALA A 454 -1.78 5.94 -25.99
C ALA A 454 -2.76 6.61 -25.02
N LEU A 455 -2.84 6.11 -23.78
CA LEU A 455 -3.49 6.80 -22.71
C LEU A 455 -2.67 8.06 -22.48
N THR A 456 -3.12 9.17 -23.01
CA THR A 456 -2.57 10.47 -22.65
C THR A 456 -2.99 10.70 -21.20
N THR A 457 -2.03 10.87 -20.31
CA THR A 457 -2.29 11.33 -18.94
C THR A 457 -3.19 12.55 -19.05
N PRO A 458 -4.38 12.59 -18.41
CA PRO A 458 -5.22 13.76 -18.46
C PRO A 458 -4.43 14.93 -17.89
N VAL A 459 -4.37 16.02 -18.61
CA VAL A 459 -3.88 17.28 -18.08
C VAL A 459 -5.04 17.83 -17.24
N TYR A 460 -5.09 17.46 -15.97
CA TYR A 460 -6.00 18.07 -15.02
C TYR A 460 -5.59 19.54 -14.85
N ALA A 461 -6.52 20.44 -15.05
CA ALA A 461 -6.32 21.82 -14.63
C ALA A 461 -6.32 21.82 -13.10
N SER A 462 -5.20 22.10 -12.47
CA SER A 462 -5.12 22.19 -11.02
C SER A 462 -6.12 23.24 -10.50
N PRO A 463 -7.05 22.86 -9.61
CA PRO A 463 -8.02 23.79 -9.04
C PRO A 463 -7.40 24.74 -8.02
N ASN A 464 -6.21 24.44 -7.51
CA ASN A 464 -5.52 25.22 -6.49
C ASN A 464 -4.17 25.76 -6.98
N VAL A 465 -3.82 26.96 -6.55
CA VAL A 465 -2.53 27.62 -6.81
C VAL A 465 -1.93 28.14 -5.51
N TYR A 466 -0.62 28.26 -5.49
CA TYR A 466 0.18 28.71 -4.34
C TYR A 466 0.93 29.99 -4.72
N PRO A 467 0.32 31.17 -4.51
CA PRO A 467 0.82 32.44 -5.04
C PRO A 467 2.14 32.88 -4.37
N ASP A 468 2.43 32.38 -3.17
CA ASP A 468 3.64 32.74 -2.41
C ASP A 468 4.82 31.82 -2.76
N GLU A 469 4.62 30.86 -3.70
CA GLU A 469 5.65 29.92 -4.17
C GLU A 469 6.35 29.11 -3.06
N ASP A 470 5.73 29.00 -1.88
CA ASP A 470 6.25 28.18 -0.76
C ASP A 470 6.30 26.70 -1.14
N ILE A 471 5.41 26.29 -2.02
CA ILE A 471 5.33 24.97 -2.63
C ILE A 471 4.91 25.08 -4.10
N ILE A 472 5.21 24.05 -4.86
CA ILE A 472 4.78 23.92 -6.27
C ILE A 472 4.24 22.52 -6.48
N PHE A 473 3.03 22.43 -7.06
CA PHE A 473 2.58 21.21 -7.71
C PHE A 473 2.92 21.30 -9.21
N GLY A 474 3.71 20.34 -9.68
CA GLY A 474 4.19 20.34 -11.05
C GLY A 474 3.15 19.83 -12.06
N THR A 475 2.16 19.08 -11.57
CA THR A 475 1.08 18.50 -12.36
C THR A 475 -0.14 18.23 -11.47
N ALA A 476 -1.28 17.93 -12.10
CA ALA A 476 -2.42 17.32 -11.41
C ALA A 476 -2.58 15.84 -11.78
N GLY A 477 -1.58 15.20 -12.35
CA GLY A 477 -1.57 13.79 -12.74
C GLY A 477 -0.55 12.98 -11.95
N HIS A 478 -0.53 11.68 -12.23
CA HIS A 478 0.49 10.79 -11.68
C HIS A 478 1.87 11.14 -12.23
N THR A 479 2.89 10.86 -11.42
CA THR A 479 4.29 11.04 -11.81
C THR A 479 5.05 9.71 -11.68
N ASN A 480 6.14 9.58 -12.45
CA ASN A 480 6.99 8.39 -12.39
C ASN A 480 8.13 8.57 -11.35
N GLU A 481 7.85 9.26 -10.27
CA GLU A 481 8.76 9.36 -9.13
C GLU A 481 8.88 8.02 -8.42
N LEU A 482 10.01 7.81 -7.74
CA LEU A 482 10.12 6.71 -6.79
C LEU A 482 9.27 7.04 -5.57
N VAL A 483 8.59 6.02 -5.04
CA VAL A 483 7.88 6.11 -3.76
C VAL A 483 8.68 5.39 -2.67
N ASP A 484 8.38 5.69 -1.42
CA ASP A 484 9.08 5.10 -0.28
C ASP A 484 8.50 3.72 0.07
N LEU A 485 9.35 2.86 0.62
CA LEU A 485 8.96 1.63 1.29
C LEU A 485 9.61 1.59 2.66
N ALA A 486 8.78 1.52 3.68
CA ALA A 486 9.20 1.33 5.06
C ALA A 486 8.67 0.01 5.62
N VAL A 487 9.53 -0.80 6.23
CA VAL A 487 9.18 -2.14 6.72
C VAL A 487 9.71 -2.36 8.13
N THR A 488 8.88 -2.95 8.98
CA THR A 488 9.28 -3.42 10.33
C THR A 488 8.74 -4.81 10.62
N GLY A 489 9.30 -5.48 11.63
CA GLY A 489 8.88 -6.80 12.09
C GLY A 489 9.65 -7.96 11.45
N ALA A 490 9.07 -9.15 11.55
CA ALA A 490 9.74 -10.43 11.30
C ALA A 490 10.32 -10.63 9.89
N ALA A 491 9.76 -9.94 8.90
CA ALA A 491 10.09 -10.17 7.48
C ALA A 491 11.00 -9.11 6.86
N THR A 492 11.44 -8.09 7.59
CA THR A 492 12.20 -6.94 7.06
C THR A 492 13.35 -7.34 6.14
N ARG A 493 14.13 -8.37 6.52
CA ARG A 493 15.28 -8.85 5.72
C ARG A 493 14.91 -9.32 4.31
N TYR A 494 13.69 -9.86 4.12
CA TYR A 494 13.25 -10.37 2.83
C TYR A 494 13.01 -9.26 1.81
N PHE A 495 12.65 -8.08 2.25
CA PHE A 495 12.50 -6.91 1.39
C PHE A 495 13.86 -6.29 1.05
N MET A 496 14.70 -6.12 2.06
CA MET A 496 15.98 -5.43 1.91
C MET A 496 16.94 -6.13 0.94
N LYS A 497 16.83 -7.45 0.77
CA LYS A 497 17.67 -8.19 -0.19
C LYS A 497 17.38 -7.88 -1.65
N TYR A 498 16.19 -7.33 -1.97
CA TYR A 498 15.82 -6.96 -3.35
C TYR A 498 16.36 -5.60 -3.78
N ARG A 499 16.81 -4.76 -2.83
CA ARG A 499 17.42 -3.48 -3.14
C ARG A 499 18.65 -3.67 -4.05
N GLY A 500 18.74 -2.85 -5.07
CA GLY A 500 19.88 -2.86 -5.98
C GLY A 500 19.91 -4.04 -6.97
N THR A 501 18.87 -4.90 -7.01
CA THR A 501 18.88 -6.08 -7.89
C THR A 501 18.47 -5.76 -9.32
N TRP A 502 17.48 -4.90 -9.52
CA TRP A 502 17.03 -4.44 -10.84
C TRP A 502 17.46 -3.01 -11.16
N TYR A 503 17.64 -2.21 -10.13
CA TYR A 503 18.01 -0.80 -10.21
C TYR A 503 19.22 -0.54 -9.29
N PRO A 504 20.06 0.46 -9.58
CA PRO A 504 21.15 0.81 -8.67
C PRO A 504 20.64 1.38 -7.34
N GLY A 505 21.44 1.24 -6.28
CA GLY A 505 21.18 1.82 -4.97
C GLY A 505 20.13 1.10 -4.14
N LEU A 506 19.29 1.85 -3.43
CA LEU A 506 18.30 1.31 -2.51
C LEU A 506 16.93 1.07 -3.18
N VAL A 507 16.88 0.99 -4.49
CA VAL A 507 15.65 0.86 -5.27
C VAL A 507 15.30 -0.60 -5.49
N LEU A 508 14.02 -0.92 -5.36
CA LEU A 508 13.41 -2.18 -5.76
C LEU A 508 12.18 -1.91 -6.63
N ASP A 509 11.64 -2.94 -7.27
CA ASP A 509 10.41 -2.86 -8.06
C ASP A 509 9.20 -3.24 -7.21
N ASN A 510 8.01 -2.68 -7.47
CA ASN A 510 6.82 -3.03 -6.70
C ASN A 510 6.45 -4.52 -6.78
N THR A 511 6.78 -5.22 -7.88
CA THR A 511 6.63 -6.69 -7.96
C THR A 511 7.58 -7.45 -7.03
N GLN A 512 8.69 -6.83 -6.63
CA GLN A 512 9.63 -7.43 -5.69
C GLN A 512 9.13 -7.34 -4.23
N ILE A 513 8.22 -6.41 -3.92
CA ILE A 513 7.48 -6.40 -2.63
C ILE A 513 6.66 -7.69 -2.52
N ASN A 514 5.89 -8.06 -3.55
CA ASN A 514 5.18 -9.33 -3.60
C ASN A 514 6.13 -10.52 -3.44
N SER A 515 7.26 -10.50 -4.15
CA SER A 515 8.26 -11.57 -4.07
C SER A 515 8.83 -11.73 -2.65
N ALA A 516 9.08 -10.63 -1.94
CA ALA A 516 9.55 -10.63 -0.56
C ALA A 516 8.49 -11.19 0.40
N LEU A 517 7.23 -10.77 0.24
CA LEU A 517 6.10 -11.30 1.02
C LEU A 517 5.90 -12.80 0.78
N ARG A 518 5.92 -13.25 -0.47
CA ARG A 518 5.80 -14.66 -0.84
C ARG A 518 6.86 -15.52 -0.16
N GLU A 519 8.11 -15.06 -0.19
CA GLU A 519 9.21 -15.77 0.46
C GLU A 519 9.04 -15.83 1.98
N ALA A 520 8.69 -14.69 2.60
CA ALA A 520 8.47 -14.61 4.04
C ALA A 520 7.30 -15.49 4.50
N LEU A 521 6.22 -15.57 3.72
CA LEU A 521 5.04 -16.41 3.96
C LEU A 521 5.25 -17.88 3.53
N GLY A 522 6.41 -18.20 2.94
CA GLY A 522 6.70 -19.56 2.45
C GLY A 522 5.80 -20.00 1.28
N LEU A 523 5.27 -19.06 0.48
CA LEU A 523 4.42 -19.36 -0.67
C LEU A 523 5.23 -19.86 -1.89
N GLY A 524 6.55 -19.74 -1.84
CA GLY A 524 7.44 -20.09 -2.94
C GLY A 524 7.54 -18.99 -4.01
N ALA A 525 8.43 -19.20 -4.97
CA ALA A 525 8.58 -18.27 -6.10
C ALA A 525 7.33 -18.30 -6.99
N LEU A 526 7.02 -17.17 -7.63
CA LEU A 526 5.97 -17.11 -8.65
C LEU A 526 6.25 -18.15 -9.74
N GLY A 527 5.35 -19.11 -9.92
CA GLY A 527 5.42 -20.10 -10.97
C GLY A 527 5.40 -19.43 -12.35
N ARG A 528 5.98 -20.10 -13.37
CA ARG A 528 5.88 -19.65 -14.77
C ARG A 528 4.43 -19.69 -15.31
N ARG A 529 3.48 -20.26 -14.56
CA ARG A 529 2.05 -20.31 -14.85
C ARG A 529 1.28 -19.91 -13.59
N ALA A 530 0.82 -18.70 -13.55
CA ALA A 530 -0.16 -18.25 -12.57
C ALA A 530 -1.52 -17.93 -13.22
N ALA A 531 -1.77 -18.38 -14.46
CA ALA A 531 -3.13 -18.42 -14.99
C ALA A 531 -3.80 -19.69 -14.47
N ARG A 532 -4.94 -19.59 -13.82
CA ARG A 532 -5.76 -20.76 -13.48
C ARG A 532 -6.10 -21.49 -14.79
N GLY A 533 -5.61 -22.72 -14.94
CA GLY A 533 -6.13 -23.63 -15.94
C GLY A 533 -7.61 -23.88 -15.65
N THR A 534 -8.41 -23.85 -16.71
CA THR A 534 -9.86 -24.12 -16.78
C THR A 534 -10.28 -25.30 -15.93
#